data_6bee076ef88d3158d4cc45b4d5842a10
#
_entry.id   6bee076ef88d3158d4cc45b4d5842a10
#
_cell.length_a   1.000
_cell.length_b   1.000
_cell.length_c   1.000
_cell.angle_alpha   90.00
_cell.angle_beta   90.00
_cell.angle_gamma   90.00
#
_symmetry.space_group_name_H-M   'P 1'
#
loop_
_entity.id
_entity.type
_entity.pdbx_description
1 polymer ?
#
loop_
_entity_poly.entity_id
_entity_poly.type
_entity_poly.pdbx_seq_one_letter_code
_entity_poly.pdbx_strand_id
1 'polypeptide(L)'
;MSFDQPGKVEKSYSDVISSISDIIDDARNGRMFILVDHEDRENEGDLVIPAQMATPDAINFMATHGRGLICLALTSDRISQLGLSLMSTHNSSRHETAFTISIEAREGVTTGISAHDRALTVSTAIDSTKNQADISTPGHVFPLKAKDGGVLVRAGHTEAAVDISRLAGLNPSGVICEIMNEDGSMARLPELVAFAQKHALKIGTISDLISYRRRHDNLVKEEKAGKVKSEFGDEWDMSIYEDETHGDQHIVLTKGDIKSGDPVLVRMH
;
A
#
# COMPACT_ATOMS: atom_id res chain seq x y z
N MET A 1 -0.31 53.04 -3.31
CA MET A 1 -0.11 52.34 -2.02
C MET A 1 -0.44 50.88 -2.26
N SER A 2 0.58 50.05 -2.42
CA SER A 2 0.46 48.61 -2.63
C SER A 2 0.36 47.99 -1.23
N PHE A 3 -0.73 47.30 -0.93
CA PHE A 3 -0.84 46.49 0.28
C PHE A 3 -0.14 45.16 0.04
N ASP A 4 1.02 45.03 0.64
CA ASP A 4 1.76 43.77 0.77
C ASP A 4 0.88 42.78 1.57
N GLN A 5 0.47 41.70 0.93
CA GLN A 5 -0.18 40.59 1.63
C GLN A 5 0.91 39.84 2.42
N PRO A 6 0.72 39.56 3.72
CA PRO A 6 1.70 38.79 4.46
C PRO A 6 1.77 37.38 3.84
N GLY A 7 2.96 37.00 3.39
CA GLY A 7 3.24 35.68 2.86
C GLY A 7 2.80 34.61 3.88
N LYS A 8 2.01 33.64 3.42
CA LYS A 8 1.74 32.40 4.16
C LYS A 8 3.10 31.75 4.44
N VAL A 9 3.51 31.73 5.69
CA VAL A 9 4.62 30.89 6.15
C VAL A 9 4.10 29.45 6.00
N GLU A 10 4.51 28.74 4.94
CA GLU A 10 4.33 27.32 4.84
C GLU A 10 5.07 26.68 6.02
N LYS A 11 4.32 26.18 6.98
CA LYS A 11 4.91 25.40 8.06
C LYS A 11 5.44 24.10 7.42
N SER A 12 6.76 23.95 7.41
CA SER A 12 7.37 22.68 7.02
C SER A 12 7.01 21.64 8.09
N TYR A 13 6.29 20.60 7.68
CA TYR A 13 5.95 19.43 8.53
C TYR A 13 6.99 18.30 8.38
N SER A 14 8.13 18.54 7.72
CA SER A 14 9.17 17.55 7.49
C SER A 14 9.68 16.87 8.77
N ASP A 15 9.70 17.60 9.88
CA ASP A 15 10.20 17.09 11.17
C ASP A 15 9.19 16.19 11.89
N VAL A 16 7.96 16.11 11.37
CA VAL A 16 6.86 15.31 11.96
C VAL A 16 6.60 14.04 11.15
N ILE A 17 7.06 14.01 9.90
CA ILE A 17 6.95 12.83 9.04
C ILE A 17 8.03 11.82 9.42
N SER A 18 7.61 10.61 9.73
CA SER A 18 8.49 9.50 10.08
C SER A 18 9.08 8.84 8.83
N SER A 19 10.27 8.27 8.95
CA SER A 19 10.86 7.49 7.87
C SER A 19 10.03 6.25 7.56
N ILE A 20 10.06 5.76 6.33
CA ILE A 20 9.38 4.51 5.96
C ILE A 20 9.93 3.31 6.73
N SER A 21 11.22 3.32 7.08
CA SER A 21 11.79 2.27 7.94
C SER A 21 11.13 2.26 9.32
N ASP A 22 10.87 3.43 9.91
CA ASP A 22 10.17 3.53 11.19
C ASP A 22 8.70 3.08 11.11
N ILE A 23 8.04 3.35 9.98
CA ILE A 23 6.67 2.89 9.72
C ILE A 23 6.64 1.36 9.55
N ILE A 24 7.61 0.78 8.83
CA ILE A 24 7.73 -0.68 8.68
C ILE A 24 8.00 -1.34 10.03
N ASP A 25 8.82 -0.73 10.89
CA ASP A 25 9.08 -1.25 12.22
C ASP A 25 7.84 -1.18 13.11
N ASP A 26 7.04 -0.12 13.04
CA ASP A 26 5.75 -0.06 13.74
C ASP A 26 4.78 -1.14 13.22
N ALA A 27 4.68 -1.30 11.90
CA ALA A 27 3.88 -2.36 11.28
C ALA A 27 4.29 -3.75 11.78
N ARG A 28 5.59 -4.05 11.79
CA ARG A 28 6.15 -5.33 12.27
C ARG A 28 5.82 -5.60 13.73
N ASN A 29 5.76 -4.55 14.55
CA ASN A 29 5.43 -4.63 15.97
C ASN A 29 3.92 -4.51 16.28
N GLY A 30 3.06 -4.53 15.26
CA GLY A 30 1.61 -4.46 15.41
C GLY A 30 1.10 -3.09 15.87
N ARG A 31 1.88 -2.03 15.65
CA ARG A 31 1.48 -0.66 15.95
C ARG A 31 0.79 -0.04 14.75
N MET A 32 -0.30 0.64 15.02
CA MET A 32 -1.02 1.46 14.04
C MET A 32 -0.20 2.71 13.69
N PHE A 33 -0.30 3.17 12.46
CA PHE A 33 0.33 4.38 11.95
C PHE A 33 -0.60 5.10 10.98
N ILE A 34 -0.24 6.31 10.59
CA ILE A 34 -0.97 7.10 9.61
C ILE A 34 -0.17 7.12 8.31
N LEU A 35 -0.85 6.91 7.19
CA LEU A 35 -0.31 7.20 5.85
C LEU A 35 -1.06 8.36 5.24
N VAL A 36 -0.32 9.25 4.58
CA VAL A 36 -0.86 10.40 3.86
C VAL A 36 -0.53 10.27 2.39
N ASP A 37 -1.51 10.48 1.54
CA ASP A 37 -1.31 10.53 0.10
C ASP A 37 -0.99 11.95 -0.41
N HIS A 38 -0.76 12.07 -1.70
CA HIS A 38 -0.37 13.34 -2.30
C HIS A 38 -1.54 14.33 -2.33
N GLU A 39 -1.25 15.63 -2.17
CA GLU A 39 -2.24 16.72 -2.20
C GLU A 39 -3.07 16.75 -3.49
N ASP A 40 -2.48 16.36 -4.62
CA ASP A 40 -3.16 16.29 -5.92
C ASP A 40 -4.07 15.06 -6.08
N ARG A 41 -4.02 14.07 -5.14
CA ARG A 41 -4.83 12.86 -5.21
C ARG A 41 -6.09 13.01 -4.35
N GLU A 42 -6.12 12.48 -3.14
CA GLU A 42 -7.23 12.61 -2.16
C GLU A 42 -6.91 13.65 -1.10
N ASN A 43 -5.59 13.84 -0.84
CA ASN A 43 -5.07 14.70 0.22
C ASN A 43 -5.66 14.29 1.58
N GLU A 44 -5.66 12.99 1.86
CA GLU A 44 -6.25 12.39 3.04
C GLU A 44 -5.20 11.61 3.84
N GLY A 45 -5.54 11.27 5.07
CA GLY A 45 -4.74 10.40 5.91
C GLY A 45 -5.58 9.26 6.45
N ASP A 46 -5.05 8.04 6.29
CA ASP A 46 -5.67 6.83 6.81
C ASP A 46 -4.91 6.30 8.02
N LEU A 47 -5.65 5.83 9.02
CA LEU A 47 -5.14 4.87 9.99
C LEU A 47 -4.87 3.55 9.29
N VAL A 48 -3.69 3.00 9.49
CA VAL A 48 -3.26 1.75 8.86
C VAL A 48 -2.69 0.80 9.91
N ILE A 49 -3.08 -0.46 9.83
CA ILE A 49 -2.47 -1.55 10.59
C ILE A 49 -2.38 -2.79 9.70
N PRO A 50 -1.29 -3.59 9.73
CA PRO A 50 -1.28 -4.89 9.06
C PRO A 50 -2.47 -5.74 9.50
N ALA A 51 -3.16 -6.37 8.56
CA ALA A 51 -4.40 -7.09 8.88
C ALA A 51 -4.17 -8.25 9.85
N GLN A 52 -2.97 -8.86 9.83
CA GLN A 52 -2.56 -9.88 10.79
C GLN A 52 -2.53 -9.37 12.25
N MET A 53 -2.38 -8.06 12.43
CA MET A 53 -2.32 -7.37 13.74
C MET A 53 -3.61 -6.63 14.09
N ALA A 54 -4.66 -6.75 13.27
CA ALA A 54 -5.94 -6.06 13.46
C ALA A 54 -6.78 -6.72 14.56
N THR A 55 -6.48 -6.39 15.81
CA THR A 55 -7.24 -6.82 17.00
C THR A 55 -8.58 -6.11 17.10
N PRO A 56 -9.54 -6.60 17.93
CA PRO A 56 -10.77 -5.86 18.22
C PRO A 56 -10.52 -4.44 18.74
N ASP A 57 -9.47 -4.23 19.53
CA ASP A 57 -9.11 -2.89 20.03
C ASP A 57 -8.65 -1.97 18.90
N ALA A 58 -7.89 -2.49 17.93
CA ALA A 58 -7.48 -1.73 16.74
C ALA A 58 -8.70 -1.32 15.89
N ILE A 59 -9.63 -2.26 15.64
CA ILE A 59 -10.88 -1.96 14.93
C ILE A 59 -11.73 -0.94 15.68
N ASN A 60 -11.83 -1.09 17.00
CA ASN A 60 -12.56 -0.14 17.84
C ASN A 60 -11.91 1.26 17.82
N PHE A 61 -10.57 1.33 17.83
CA PHE A 61 -9.84 2.58 17.70
C PHE A 61 -10.15 3.27 16.37
N MET A 62 -10.09 2.54 15.26
CA MET A 62 -10.44 3.06 13.94
C MET A 62 -11.88 3.58 13.88
N ALA A 63 -12.84 2.81 14.39
CA ALA A 63 -14.24 3.19 14.40
C ALA A 63 -14.52 4.44 15.26
N THR A 64 -13.82 4.56 16.41
CA THR A 64 -14.05 5.65 17.38
C THR A 64 -13.33 6.92 16.97
N HIS A 65 -12.09 6.82 16.52
CA HIS A 65 -11.21 7.96 16.31
C HIS A 65 -10.97 8.28 14.84
N GLY A 66 -10.89 7.26 13.96
CA GLY A 66 -10.80 7.47 12.50
C GLY A 66 -12.13 7.96 11.93
N ARG A 67 -13.23 7.27 12.26
CA ARG A 67 -14.60 7.56 11.82
C ARG A 67 -14.88 7.30 10.34
N GLY A 68 -13.86 6.89 9.57
CA GLY A 68 -13.95 6.53 8.17
C GLY A 68 -14.52 5.13 7.95
N LEU A 69 -14.48 4.65 6.73
CA LEU A 69 -14.89 3.30 6.35
C LEU A 69 -13.75 2.32 6.63
N ILE A 70 -13.98 1.36 7.54
CA ILE A 70 -12.99 0.33 7.80
C ILE A 70 -12.95 -0.66 6.63
N CYS A 71 -11.84 -0.63 5.88
CA CYS A 71 -11.62 -1.44 4.70
C CYS A 71 -10.46 -2.42 4.91
N LEU A 72 -10.52 -3.56 4.20
CA LEU A 72 -9.49 -4.59 4.20
C LEU A 72 -8.78 -4.64 2.85
N ALA A 73 -7.58 -4.08 2.78
CA ALA A 73 -6.73 -4.16 1.59
C ALA A 73 -6.14 -5.56 1.44
N LEU A 74 -6.37 -6.18 0.28
CA LEU A 74 -5.94 -7.55 -0.06
C LEU A 74 -5.26 -7.57 -1.43
N THR A 75 -4.37 -8.54 -1.63
CA THR A 75 -3.80 -8.83 -2.95
C THR A 75 -4.85 -9.37 -3.92
N SER A 76 -4.60 -9.21 -5.23
CA SER A 76 -5.40 -9.81 -6.30
C SER A 76 -5.64 -11.30 -6.11
N ASP A 77 -4.57 -12.03 -5.74
CA ASP A 77 -4.63 -13.48 -5.53
C ASP A 77 -5.55 -13.83 -4.36
N ARG A 78 -5.45 -13.09 -3.25
CA ARG A 78 -6.31 -13.37 -2.09
C ARG A 78 -7.78 -13.08 -2.38
N ILE A 79 -8.09 -12.01 -3.09
CA ILE A 79 -9.44 -11.71 -3.57
C ILE A 79 -9.99 -12.86 -4.43
N SER A 80 -9.15 -13.40 -5.32
CA SER A 80 -9.52 -14.54 -6.20
C SER A 80 -9.75 -15.83 -5.41
N GLN A 81 -8.90 -16.16 -4.42
CA GLN A 81 -9.04 -17.32 -3.55
C GLN A 81 -10.33 -17.28 -2.71
N LEU A 82 -10.73 -16.08 -2.27
CA LEU A 82 -11.96 -15.85 -1.53
C LEU A 82 -13.21 -15.81 -2.46
N GLY A 83 -13.02 -15.86 -3.78
CA GLY A 83 -14.11 -15.80 -4.76
C GLY A 83 -14.87 -14.47 -4.75
N LEU A 84 -14.22 -13.36 -4.39
CA LEU A 84 -14.86 -12.06 -4.27
C LEU A 84 -14.90 -11.34 -5.61
N SER A 85 -16.10 -10.98 -6.05
CA SER A 85 -16.31 -10.13 -7.23
C SER A 85 -16.19 -8.65 -6.86
N LEU A 86 -15.83 -7.82 -7.83
CA LEU A 86 -15.93 -6.37 -7.68
C LEU A 86 -17.38 -5.96 -7.42
N MET A 87 -17.57 -4.96 -6.57
CA MET A 87 -18.88 -4.41 -6.22
C MET A 87 -19.58 -3.81 -7.44
N SER A 88 -18.82 -3.30 -8.40
CA SER A 88 -19.30 -2.79 -9.67
C SER A 88 -18.46 -3.31 -10.82
N THR A 89 -19.11 -3.73 -11.90
CA THR A 89 -18.44 -4.07 -13.17
C THR A 89 -17.94 -2.85 -13.92
N HIS A 90 -18.48 -1.67 -13.60
CA HIS A 90 -18.10 -0.39 -14.19
C HIS A 90 -17.70 0.57 -13.07
N ASN A 91 -16.40 0.68 -12.80
CA ASN A 91 -15.91 1.59 -11.77
C ASN A 91 -15.81 3.01 -12.35
N SER A 92 -16.70 3.89 -11.90
CA SER A 92 -16.73 5.30 -12.27
C SER A 92 -16.21 6.23 -11.17
N SER A 93 -15.63 5.67 -10.10
CA SER A 93 -15.07 6.48 -9.03
C SER A 93 -13.81 7.22 -9.50
N ARG A 94 -13.61 8.43 -9.00
CA ARG A 94 -12.51 9.33 -9.42
C ARG A 94 -11.12 8.68 -9.31
N HIS A 95 -10.92 7.83 -8.31
CA HIS A 95 -9.64 7.20 -8.01
C HIS A 95 -9.64 5.69 -8.28
N GLU A 96 -10.70 5.17 -8.91
CA GLU A 96 -10.83 3.77 -9.33
C GLU A 96 -10.59 2.75 -8.20
N THR A 97 -10.93 3.11 -6.95
CA THR A 97 -10.79 2.19 -5.82
C THR A 97 -11.58 0.92 -6.06
N ALA A 98 -10.89 -0.21 -6.05
CA ALA A 98 -11.45 -1.49 -6.45
C ALA A 98 -12.16 -2.18 -5.27
N PHE A 99 -13.32 -1.66 -4.88
CA PHE A 99 -14.19 -2.30 -3.90
C PHE A 99 -14.68 -3.64 -4.41
N THR A 100 -14.59 -4.66 -3.55
CA THR A 100 -15.31 -5.92 -3.75
C THR A 100 -16.62 -5.91 -2.97
N ILE A 101 -17.45 -6.94 -3.18
CA ILE A 101 -18.61 -7.18 -2.30
C ILE A 101 -18.14 -7.27 -0.85
N SER A 102 -18.90 -6.69 0.07
CA SER A 102 -18.60 -6.74 1.50
C SER A 102 -18.72 -8.15 2.05
N ILE A 103 -17.97 -8.44 3.10
CA ILE A 103 -17.83 -9.79 3.65
C ILE A 103 -18.13 -9.86 5.14
N GLU A 104 -18.41 -11.08 5.58
CA GLU A 104 -18.51 -11.50 6.96
C GLU A 104 -17.80 -12.86 7.13
N ALA A 105 -17.19 -13.14 8.29
CA ALA A 105 -16.84 -14.52 8.62
C ALA A 105 -18.13 -15.35 8.72
N ARG A 106 -18.14 -16.57 8.14
CA ARG A 106 -19.35 -17.41 8.15
C ARG A 106 -19.68 -17.90 9.56
N GLU A 107 -18.68 -18.11 10.38
CA GLU A 107 -18.82 -18.65 11.74
C GLU A 107 -18.18 -17.73 12.78
N GLY A 108 -18.70 -17.77 13.99
CA GLY A 108 -18.13 -17.05 15.13
C GLY A 108 -18.52 -15.60 15.28
N VAL A 109 -19.25 -15.02 14.32
CA VAL A 109 -19.79 -13.66 14.40
C VAL A 109 -21.19 -13.63 14.97
N THR A 110 -21.58 -12.49 15.54
CA THR A 110 -22.95 -12.24 16.00
C THR A 110 -23.76 -11.53 14.90
N THR A 111 -23.80 -10.19 14.95
CA THR A 111 -24.43 -9.36 13.90
C THR A 111 -23.42 -8.83 12.88
N GLY A 112 -22.13 -9.06 13.06
CA GLY A 112 -21.04 -8.71 12.15
C GLY A 112 -20.44 -7.33 12.34
N ILE A 113 -21.18 -6.37 12.89
CA ILE A 113 -20.74 -4.96 12.96
C ILE A 113 -19.82 -4.66 14.17
N SER A 114 -19.83 -5.50 15.22
CA SER A 114 -19.00 -5.25 16.39
C SER A 114 -17.51 -5.25 16.04
N ALA A 115 -16.68 -4.58 16.85
CA ALA A 115 -15.23 -4.59 16.65
C ALA A 115 -14.67 -6.03 16.70
N HIS A 116 -15.23 -6.89 17.55
CA HIS A 116 -14.86 -8.30 17.64
C HIS A 116 -15.24 -9.08 16.37
N ASP A 117 -16.46 -8.90 15.86
CA ASP A 117 -16.93 -9.59 14.66
C ASP A 117 -16.12 -9.15 13.42
N ARG A 118 -15.83 -7.85 13.30
CA ARG A 118 -15.00 -7.35 12.17
C ARG A 118 -13.57 -7.82 12.27
N ALA A 119 -12.96 -7.85 13.45
CA ALA A 119 -11.62 -8.40 13.63
C ALA A 119 -11.57 -9.90 13.31
N LEU A 120 -12.61 -10.67 13.69
CA LEU A 120 -12.74 -12.07 13.31
C LEU A 120 -12.89 -12.24 11.79
N THR A 121 -13.68 -11.39 11.16
CA THR A 121 -13.86 -11.41 9.70
C THR A 121 -12.52 -11.10 8.99
N VAL A 122 -11.77 -10.11 9.47
CA VAL A 122 -10.44 -9.78 8.94
C VAL A 122 -9.50 -10.98 9.07
N SER A 123 -9.40 -11.59 10.27
CA SER A 123 -8.50 -12.73 10.51
C SER A 123 -8.88 -13.93 9.66
N THR A 124 -10.19 -14.21 9.48
CA THR A 124 -10.67 -15.26 8.59
C THR A 124 -10.33 -14.99 7.13
N ALA A 125 -10.49 -13.73 6.69
CA ALA A 125 -10.25 -13.35 5.30
C ALA A 125 -8.77 -13.43 4.91
N ILE A 126 -7.82 -13.24 5.83
CA ILE A 126 -6.38 -13.31 5.54
C ILE A 126 -5.75 -14.69 5.78
N ASP A 127 -6.45 -15.60 6.44
CA ASP A 127 -5.96 -16.95 6.73
C ASP A 127 -5.85 -17.77 5.44
N SER A 128 -4.63 -18.15 5.07
CA SER A 128 -4.34 -18.89 3.84
C SER A 128 -4.99 -20.28 3.79
N THR A 129 -5.42 -20.84 4.93
CA THR A 129 -6.13 -22.12 5.03
C THR A 129 -7.62 -21.99 4.76
N LYS A 130 -8.15 -20.76 4.75
CA LYS A 130 -9.56 -20.41 4.53
C LYS A 130 -9.82 -20.00 3.08
N ASN A 131 -11.06 -20.16 2.66
CA ASN A 131 -11.49 -19.90 1.27
C ASN A 131 -12.91 -19.34 1.22
N GLN A 132 -13.53 -19.29 0.04
CA GLN A 132 -14.88 -18.79 -0.15
C GLN A 132 -15.94 -19.45 0.77
N ALA A 133 -15.76 -20.71 1.15
CA ALA A 133 -16.71 -21.39 2.02
C ALA A 133 -16.72 -20.86 3.46
N ASP A 134 -15.64 -20.17 3.89
CA ASP A 134 -15.51 -19.60 5.23
C ASP A 134 -16.04 -18.16 5.34
N ILE A 135 -16.44 -17.58 4.20
CA ILE A 135 -16.91 -16.19 4.09
C ILE A 135 -18.36 -16.15 3.68
N SER A 136 -19.11 -15.25 4.24
CA SER A 136 -20.48 -14.87 3.85
C SER A 136 -20.48 -13.49 3.21
N THR A 137 -21.40 -13.26 2.29
CA THR A 137 -21.62 -11.97 1.60
C THR A 137 -23.11 -11.67 1.53
N PRO A 138 -23.56 -10.41 1.70
CA PRO A 138 -22.77 -9.25 2.13
C PRO A 138 -22.42 -9.30 3.61
N GLY A 139 -21.56 -8.38 4.07
CA GLY A 139 -21.15 -8.24 5.46
C GLY A 139 -20.71 -6.81 5.82
N HIS A 140 -19.98 -6.67 6.92
CA HIS A 140 -19.61 -5.37 7.50
C HIS A 140 -18.11 -5.04 7.37
N VAL A 141 -17.33 -5.85 6.66
CA VAL A 141 -15.95 -5.56 6.25
C VAL A 141 -15.92 -5.39 4.73
N PHE A 142 -15.22 -4.38 4.25
CA PHE A 142 -15.17 -3.99 2.85
C PHE A 142 -13.78 -4.30 2.26
N PRO A 143 -13.60 -5.43 1.55
CA PRO A 143 -12.33 -5.73 0.94
C PRO A 143 -12.06 -4.83 -0.27
N LEU A 144 -10.82 -4.38 -0.37
CA LEU A 144 -10.29 -3.61 -1.48
C LEU A 144 -9.22 -4.45 -2.20
N LYS A 145 -9.35 -4.56 -3.51
CA LYS A 145 -8.36 -5.26 -4.34
C LYS A 145 -7.21 -4.31 -4.67
N ALA A 146 -6.03 -4.56 -4.10
CA ALA A 146 -4.82 -3.84 -4.46
C ALA A 146 -4.40 -4.17 -5.90
N LYS A 147 -3.80 -3.19 -6.58
CA LYS A 147 -3.16 -3.40 -7.88
C LYS A 147 -1.87 -4.20 -7.70
N ASP A 148 -1.63 -5.15 -8.59
CA ASP A 148 -0.35 -5.84 -8.67
C ASP A 148 0.75 -4.81 -9.00
N GLY A 149 1.92 -4.95 -8.37
CA GLY A 149 2.96 -3.92 -8.38
C GLY A 149 2.83 -2.86 -7.26
N GLY A 150 1.69 -2.82 -6.54
CA GLY A 150 1.52 -1.99 -5.34
C GLY A 150 1.58 -0.49 -5.62
N VAL A 151 2.18 0.28 -4.70
CA VAL A 151 2.26 1.75 -4.81
C VAL A 151 3.05 2.25 -6.01
N LEU A 152 3.83 1.40 -6.67
CA LEU A 152 4.55 1.76 -7.90
C LEU A 152 3.62 1.84 -9.12
N VAL A 153 2.48 1.15 -9.06
CA VAL A 153 1.45 1.14 -10.11
C VAL A 153 0.29 2.07 -9.74
N ARG A 154 -0.15 2.07 -8.48
CA ARG A 154 -1.21 2.96 -7.98
C ARG A 154 -0.84 3.50 -6.60
N ALA A 155 -0.61 4.81 -6.52
CA ALA A 155 -0.18 5.50 -5.29
C ALA A 155 -1.34 5.73 -4.31
N GLY A 156 -2.05 4.66 -3.91
CA GLY A 156 -3.20 4.70 -3.00
C GLY A 156 -2.95 3.99 -1.67
N HIS A 157 -3.76 4.31 -0.66
CA HIS A 157 -3.71 3.72 0.68
C HIS A 157 -3.88 2.19 0.66
N THR A 158 -4.72 1.67 -0.26
CA THR A 158 -4.92 0.23 -0.46
C THR A 158 -3.61 -0.49 -0.78
N GLU A 159 -2.88 0.00 -1.79
CA GLU A 159 -1.61 -0.55 -2.21
C GLU A 159 -0.54 -0.34 -1.14
N ALA A 160 -0.53 0.83 -0.50
CA ALA A 160 0.44 1.16 0.54
C ALA A 160 0.32 0.25 1.76
N ALA A 161 -0.90 -0.08 2.19
CA ALA A 161 -1.15 -0.98 3.30
C ALA A 161 -0.65 -2.41 3.03
N VAL A 162 -0.87 -2.92 1.81
CA VAL A 162 -0.37 -4.23 1.36
C VAL A 162 1.15 -4.23 1.29
N ASP A 163 1.75 -3.19 0.70
CA ASP A 163 3.20 -3.07 0.56
C ASP A 163 3.93 -2.99 1.90
N ILE A 164 3.47 -2.15 2.82
CA ILE A 164 4.09 -2.03 4.13
C ILE A 164 3.98 -3.33 4.91
N SER A 165 2.84 -4.02 4.85
CA SER A 165 2.68 -5.33 5.48
C SER A 165 3.65 -6.35 4.92
N ARG A 166 3.83 -6.40 3.60
CA ARG A 166 4.82 -7.26 2.92
C ARG A 166 6.26 -6.89 3.33
N LEU A 167 6.61 -5.60 3.34
CA LEU A 167 7.94 -5.11 3.74
C LEU A 167 8.24 -5.38 5.22
N ALA A 168 7.21 -5.41 6.06
CA ALA A 168 7.32 -5.81 7.45
C ALA A 168 7.51 -7.34 7.66
N GLY A 169 7.41 -8.15 6.58
CA GLY A 169 7.49 -9.62 6.63
C GLY A 169 6.21 -10.29 7.14
N LEU A 170 5.08 -9.59 7.05
CA LEU A 170 3.77 -10.05 7.48
C LEU A 170 2.92 -10.50 6.28
N ASN A 171 1.72 -11.02 6.55
CA ASN A 171 0.73 -11.28 5.50
C ASN A 171 0.50 -10.00 4.68
N PRO A 172 0.58 -10.02 3.33
CA PRO A 172 0.44 -8.84 2.48
C PRO A 172 -1.00 -8.35 2.41
N SER A 173 -1.47 -7.83 3.52
CA SER A 173 -2.83 -7.33 3.75
C SER A 173 -2.83 -6.28 4.86
N GLY A 174 -3.71 -5.30 4.77
CA GLY A 174 -3.81 -4.25 5.78
C GLY A 174 -5.25 -3.81 6.00
N VAL A 175 -5.55 -3.36 7.22
CA VAL A 175 -6.79 -2.66 7.52
C VAL A 175 -6.53 -1.18 7.50
N ILE A 176 -7.37 -0.45 6.79
CA ILE A 176 -7.29 1.00 6.61
C ILE A 176 -8.60 1.67 7.02
N CYS A 177 -8.52 2.90 7.46
CA CYS A 177 -9.68 3.71 7.82
C CYS A 177 -9.31 5.19 7.71
N GLU A 178 -10.05 5.94 6.94
CA GLU A 178 -9.86 7.38 6.76
C GLU A 178 -10.05 8.12 8.10
N ILE A 179 -9.34 9.26 8.27
CA ILE A 179 -9.45 10.09 9.46
C ILE A 179 -10.31 11.33 9.15
N MET A 180 -11.41 11.46 9.88
CA MET A 180 -12.30 12.62 9.81
C MET A 180 -12.16 13.51 11.05
N ASN A 181 -12.36 14.80 10.85
CA ASN A 181 -12.52 15.79 11.90
C ASN A 181 -13.84 15.58 12.67
N GLU A 182 -14.00 16.29 13.78
CA GLU A 182 -15.21 16.19 14.62
C GLU A 182 -16.48 16.70 13.92
N ASP A 183 -16.33 17.60 12.96
CA ASP A 183 -17.42 18.13 12.15
C ASP A 183 -17.78 17.22 10.94
N GLY A 184 -17.06 16.11 10.76
CA GLY A 184 -17.26 15.16 9.66
C GLY A 184 -16.49 15.50 8.37
N SER A 185 -15.73 16.60 8.32
CA SER A 185 -14.83 16.89 7.21
C SER A 185 -13.59 15.99 7.27
N MET A 186 -12.93 15.79 6.13
CA MET A 186 -11.70 14.98 6.07
C MET A 186 -10.54 15.74 6.72
N ALA A 187 -9.81 15.06 7.62
CA ALA A 187 -8.61 15.62 8.23
C ALA A 187 -7.51 15.77 7.18
N ARG A 188 -6.82 16.91 7.18
CA ARG A 188 -5.68 17.22 6.33
C ARG A 188 -4.40 17.21 7.17
N LEU A 189 -3.24 17.37 6.55
CA LEU A 189 -1.96 17.22 7.22
C LEU A 189 -1.85 17.97 8.56
N PRO A 190 -2.30 19.23 8.71
CA PRO A 190 -2.23 19.92 10.00
C PRO A 190 -3.03 19.23 11.11
N GLU A 191 -4.26 18.78 10.81
CA GLU A 191 -5.13 18.05 11.73
C GLU A 191 -4.59 16.64 12.00
N LEU A 192 -4.04 15.97 10.98
CA LEU A 192 -3.41 14.64 11.10
C LEU A 192 -2.19 14.68 12.02
N VAL A 193 -1.40 15.76 11.98
CA VAL A 193 -0.27 15.95 12.90
C VAL A 193 -0.77 16.07 14.34
N ALA A 194 -1.81 16.88 14.59
CA ALA A 194 -2.41 17.02 15.92
C ALA A 194 -2.99 15.67 16.41
N PHE A 195 -3.66 14.94 15.52
CA PHE A 195 -4.21 13.62 15.80
C PHE A 195 -3.09 12.61 16.15
N ALA A 196 -2.04 12.57 15.36
CA ALA A 196 -0.89 11.69 15.57
C ALA A 196 -0.21 11.95 16.92
N GLN A 197 0.01 13.22 17.26
CA GLN A 197 0.56 13.61 18.56
C GLN A 197 -0.34 13.19 19.73
N LYS A 198 -1.65 13.41 19.61
CA LYS A 198 -2.64 13.02 20.63
C LYS A 198 -2.65 11.53 20.90
N HIS A 199 -2.47 10.71 19.86
CA HIS A 199 -2.58 9.25 19.94
C HIS A 199 -1.24 8.53 19.89
N ALA A 200 -0.12 9.26 19.91
CA ALA A 200 1.25 8.72 19.83
C ALA A 200 1.45 7.81 18.59
N LEU A 201 0.93 8.23 17.44
CA LEU A 201 1.07 7.56 16.15
C LEU A 201 2.15 8.22 15.30
N LYS A 202 2.80 7.45 14.46
CA LYS A 202 3.70 7.98 13.42
C LYS A 202 2.92 8.30 12.14
N ILE A 203 3.44 9.25 11.38
CA ILE A 203 2.91 9.62 10.06
C ILE A 203 3.98 9.31 9.01
N GLY A 204 3.63 8.54 7.99
CA GLY A 204 4.42 8.35 6.78
C GLY A 204 3.69 8.87 5.55
N THR A 205 4.42 9.05 4.44
CA THR A 205 3.82 9.44 3.17
C THR A 205 3.92 8.31 2.14
N ILE A 206 2.91 8.20 1.27
CA ILE A 206 2.94 7.25 0.16
C ILE A 206 4.07 7.61 -0.83
N SER A 207 4.40 8.89 -0.99
CA SER A 207 5.52 9.34 -1.83
C SER A 207 6.87 8.82 -1.33
N ASP A 208 7.08 8.84 0.00
CA ASP A 208 8.31 8.28 0.59
C ASP A 208 8.34 6.75 0.46
N LEU A 209 7.18 6.08 0.57
CA LEU A 209 7.09 4.64 0.34
C LEU A 209 7.44 4.26 -1.11
N ILE A 210 6.96 5.02 -2.09
CA ILE A 210 7.35 4.85 -3.50
C ILE A 210 8.86 4.99 -3.65
N SER A 211 9.44 6.04 -3.06
CA SER A 211 10.88 6.30 -3.08
C SER A 211 11.67 5.19 -2.38
N TYR A 212 11.16 4.67 -1.28
CA TYR A 212 11.74 3.55 -0.55
C TYR A 212 11.74 2.28 -1.41
N ARG A 213 10.60 1.90 -1.98
CA ARG A 213 10.47 0.71 -2.83
C ARG A 213 11.39 0.76 -4.05
N ARG A 214 11.48 1.92 -4.73
CA ARG A 214 12.38 2.11 -5.87
C ARG A 214 13.86 1.89 -5.53
N ARG A 215 14.26 2.07 -4.26
CA ARG A 215 15.65 1.88 -3.82
C ARG A 215 15.94 0.48 -3.31
N HIS A 216 14.93 -0.24 -2.79
CA HIS A 216 15.13 -1.47 -2.03
C HIS A 216 14.50 -2.70 -2.69
N ASP A 217 13.49 -2.53 -3.54
CA ASP A 217 12.91 -3.64 -4.29
C ASP A 217 13.75 -3.91 -5.55
N ASN A 218 13.94 -5.18 -5.86
CA ASN A 218 14.42 -5.58 -7.17
C ASN A 218 13.23 -5.59 -8.13
N LEU A 219 13.14 -4.56 -8.96
CA LEU A 219 11.99 -4.34 -9.86
C LEU A 219 12.18 -4.98 -11.24
N VAL A 220 13.34 -5.57 -11.49
CA VAL A 220 13.67 -6.17 -12.78
C VAL A 220 14.07 -7.63 -12.58
N LYS A 221 13.54 -8.51 -13.43
CA LYS A 221 13.82 -9.93 -13.43
C LYS A 221 14.49 -10.32 -14.74
N GLU A 222 15.58 -11.09 -14.65
CA GLU A 222 16.20 -11.66 -15.82
C GLU A 222 15.33 -12.82 -16.35
N GLU A 223 14.74 -12.64 -17.53
CA GLU A 223 13.90 -13.65 -18.18
C GLU A 223 14.70 -14.63 -19.04
N LYS A 224 15.70 -14.11 -19.75
CA LYS A 224 16.55 -14.91 -20.64
C LYS A 224 17.95 -14.34 -20.69
N ALA A 225 18.93 -15.24 -20.79
CA ALA A 225 20.31 -14.91 -21.09
C ALA A 225 20.82 -15.77 -22.26
N GLY A 226 21.74 -15.21 -23.02
CA GLY A 226 22.33 -15.89 -24.17
C GLY A 226 23.48 -15.11 -24.74
N LYS A 227 23.96 -15.54 -25.91
CA LYS A 227 25.02 -14.86 -26.64
C LYS A 227 24.53 -14.42 -28.01
N VAL A 228 24.97 -13.24 -28.43
CA VAL A 228 24.67 -12.71 -29.76
C VAL A 228 25.95 -12.32 -30.48
N LYS A 229 26.03 -12.64 -31.77
CA LYS A 229 27.11 -12.16 -32.63
C LYS A 229 26.69 -10.90 -33.33
N SER A 230 27.58 -9.90 -33.29
CA SER A 230 27.39 -8.61 -33.92
C SER A 230 28.54 -8.31 -34.89
N GLU A 231 28.24 -7.61 -35.98
CA GLU A 231 29.27 -7.05 -36.86
C GLU A 231 30.20 -6.08 -36.15
N PHE A 232 29.73 -5.51 -35.02
CA PHE A 232 30.48 -4.58 -34.19
C PHE A 232 30.95 -5.29 -32.92
N GLY A 233 32.16 -5.84 -32.95
CA GLY A 233 32.82 -6.36 -31.76
C GLY A 233 32.55 -7.84 -31.46
N ASP A 234 32.17 -8.64 -32.45
CA ASP A 234 32.05 -10.10 -32.39
C ASP A 234 30.97 -10.59 -31.40
N GLU A 235 31.30 -11.39 -30.39
CA GLU A 235 30.34 -12.01 -29.47
C GLU A 235 30.07 -11.13 -28.23
N TRP A 236 28.77 -10.97 -27.88
CA TRP A 236 28.29 -10.26 -26.72
C TRP A 236 27.42 -11.18 -25.86
N ASP A 237 27.48 -11.05 -24.56
CA ASP A 237 26.47 -11.60 -23.67
C ASP A 237 25.22 -10.72 -23.70
N MET A 238 24.07 -11.38 -23.92
CA MET A 238 22.77 -10.71 -23.99
C MET A 238 21.88 -11.22 -22.86
N SER A 239 21.28 -10.30 -22.11
CA SER A 239 20.23 -10.60 -21.15
C SER A 239 18.98 -9.79 -21.46
N ILE A 240 17.82 -10.41 -21.30
CA ILE A 240 16.51 -9.77 -21.39
C ILE A 240 15.96 -9.68 -19.97
N TYR A 241 15.72 -8.45 -19.53
CA TYR A 241 15.09 -8.16 -18.26
C TYR A 241 13.67 -7.68 -18.48
N GLU A 242 12.76 -8.11 -17.62
CA GLU A 242 11.39 -7.62 -17.55
C GLU A 242 11.23 -6.75 -16.32
N ASP A 243 10.65 -5.54 -16.50
CA ASP A 243 10.17 -4.72 -15.40
C ASP A 243 8.87 -5.31 -14.85
N GLU A 244 8.91 -5.84 -13.63
CA GLU A 244 7.76 -6.48 -12.98
C GLU A 244 6.61 -5.49 -12.66
N THR A 245 6.84 -4.18 -12.78
CA THR A 245 5.81 -3.17 -12.53
C THR A 245 4.95 -2.84 -13.75
N HIS A 246 5.57 -2.83 -14.94
CA HIS A 246 4.91 -2.42 -16.19
C HIS A 246 4.89 -3.52 -17.25
N GLY A 247 5.68 -4.59 -17.07
CA GLY A 247 5.85 -5.64 -18.05
C GLY A 247 6.73 -5.24 -19.25
N ASP A 248 7.45 -4.12 -19.13
CA ASP A 248 8.36 -3.66 -20.17
C ASP A 248 9.62 -4.53 -20.21
N GLN A 249 10.07 -4.88 -21.43
CA GLN A 249 11.27 -5.67 -21.60
C GLN A 249 12.46 -4.81 -22.02
N HIS A 250 13.60 -5.05 -21.37
CA HIS A 250 14.85 -4.37 -21.61
C HIS A 250 15.93 -5.37 -22.06
N ILE A 251 16.61 -5.06 -23.17
CA ILE A 251 17.74 -5.84 -23.65
C ILE A 251 19.03 -5.21 -23.14
N VAL A 252 19.84 -6.01 -22.47
CA VAL A 252 21.18 -5.63 -22.00
C VAL A 252 22.22 -6.43 -22.74
N LEU A 253 23.15 -5.73 -23.42
CA LEU A 253 24.29 -6.32 -24.08
C LEU A 253 25.55 -6.00 -23.27
N THR A 254 26.30 -7.03 -22.89
CA THR A 254 27.53 -6.87 -22.11
C THR A 254 28.71 -7.50 -22.83
N LYS A 255 29.88 -6.88 -22.66
CA LYS A 255 31.15 -7.40 -23.20
C LYS A 255 32.26 -7.23 -22.19
N GLY A 256 32.99 -8.31 -21.93
CA GLY A 256 34.06 -8.38 -20.94
C GLY A 256 33.56 -8.63 -19.52
N ASP A 257 34.46 -8.54 -18.55
CA ASP A 257 34.13 -8.77 -17.14
C ASP A 257 33.60 -7.48 -16.49
N ILE A 258 32.28 -7.41 -16.33
CA ILE A 258 31.61 -6.27 -15.67
C ILE A 258 31.53 -6.43 -14.13
N LYS A 259 32.07 -7.54 -13.58
CA LYS A 259 32.03 -7.86 -12.14
C LYS A 259 33.41 -7.62 -11.48
N SER A 260 34.40 -7.12 -12.22
CA SER A 260 35.74 -6.85 -11.70
C SER A 260 35.77 -5.77 -10.60
N GLY A 261 34.73 -4.93 -10.49
CA GLY A 261 34.70 -3.75 -9.61
C GLY A 261 35.29 -2.49 -10.24
N ASP A 262 35.84 -2.57 -11.44
CA ASP A 262 36.30 -1.41 -12.19
C ASP A 262 35.14 -0.65 -12.83
N PRO A 263 35.30 0.66 -13.11
CA PRO A 263 34.29 1.42 -13.82
C PRO A 263 33.95 0.83 -15.18
N VAL A 264 32.67 0.62 -15.46
CA VAL A 264 32.17 0.07 -16.71
C VAL A 264 31.54 1.16 -17.55
N LEU A 265 31.89 1.21 -18.84
CA LEU A 265 31.24 2.13 -19.78
C LEU A 265 29.83 1.64 -20.10
N VAL A 266 28.83 2.47 -19.82
CA VAL A 266 27.41 2.17 -20.09
C VAL A 266 26.86 3.13 -21.13
N ARG A 267 26.12 2.59 -22.11
CA ARG A 267 25.34 3.38 -23.07
C ARG A 267 23.87 2.98 -23.00
N MET A 268 23.02 3.97 -22.77
CA MET A 268 21.57 3.80 -22.84
C MET A 268 21.05 4.16 -24.24
N HIS A 269 20.07 3.41 -24.70
CA HIS A 269 19.40 3.63 -25.97
C HIS A 269 17.89 3.79 -25.76
#